data_74e084d528ecedb06c7c3208042732b4
#
_entry.id   74e084d528ecedb06c7c3208042732b4
#
_cell.length_a   1.000
_cell.length_b   1.000
_cell.length_c   1.000
_cell.angle_alpha   90.00
_cell.angle_beta   90.00
_cell.angle_gamma   90.00
#
_symmetry.space_group_name_H-M   'P 1'
#
loop_
_entity.id
_entity.type
_entity.pdbx_description
1 polymer ?
#
loop_
_entity_poly.entity_id
_entity_poly.type
_entity_poly.pdbx_seq_one_letter_code
_entity_poly.pdbx_strand_id
1 'polypeptide(L)'
;GAGVFRRFGRIRYERSKAFKDDRARYDSLTPLYQEAYNKLFDYIVSLPGCATSQVAPHYVWEYFAEDLDKMGKALAGFDASLNSNVFVAECRDNWEKEKKVQPGQPAYDFTLSDIDGKVYKLSDFRGKYVLIEFSASWCGWCKLEIPYLKTVYENTKGKNFVMFTVNMDEDREKWEKDVKEYNLPWPVVSDLKAYSGPVAQNYHVKGIPMIYLIDPEGKIMARDLRREPMIEYINKLFK
;
A
#
# COMPACT_ATOMS: atom_id res chain seq x y z
N GLY A 1 27.66 15.59 8.00
CA GLY A 1 26.94 14.31 8.06
C GLY A 1 25.90 14.23 9.15
N ALA A 2 26.30 14.23 10.42
CA ALA A 2 25.37 14.07 11.55
C ALA A 2 24.22 15.12 11.63
N GLY A 3 24.42 16.29 11.03
CA GLY A 3 23.41 17.35 11.01
C GLY A 3 22.19 17.01 10.14
N VAL A 4 22.39 16.35 8.98
CA VAL A 4 21.30 16.00 8.06
C VAL A 4 20.40 14.93 8.69
N PHE A 5 20.96 13.86 9.24
CA PHE A 5 20.21 12.82 9.94
C PHE A 5 19.45 13.36 11.16
N ARG A 6 20.10 14.20 11.98
CA ARG A 6 19.45 14.83 13.15
C ARG A 6 18.29 15.74 12.74
N ARG A 7 18.48 16.56 11.69
CA ARG A 7 17.41 17.44 11.18
C ARG A 7 16.22 16.63 10.68
N PHE A 8 16.47 15.61 9.85
CA PHE A 8 15.40 14.73 9.34
C PHE A 8 14.68 14.02 10.49
N GLY A 9 15.41 13.37 11.39
CA GLY A 9 14.85 12.64 12.53
C GLY A 9 13.96 13.51 13.41
N ARG A 10 14.39 14.76 13.69
CA ARG A 10 13.61 15.72 14.46
C ARG A 10 12.30 16.10 13.75
N ILE A 11 12.37 16.47 12.47
CA ILE A 11 11.17 16.86 11.69
C ILE A 11 10.22 15.69 11.55
N ARG A 12 10.73 14.47 11.27
CA ARG A 12 9.94 13.24 11.22
C ARG A 12 9.19 12.98 12.52
N TYR A 13 9.88 13.10 13.66
CA TYR A 13 9.30 12.93 14.99
C TYR A 13 8.20 13.97 15.29
N GLU A 14 8.48 15.26 15.07
CA GLU A 14 7.52 16.34 15.29
C GLU A 14 6.28 16.19 14.40
N ARG A 15 6.45 15.84 13.14
CA ARG A 15 5.36 15.58 12.19
C ARG A 15 4.53 14.37 12.60
N SER A 16 5.16 13.27 13.02
CA SER A 16 4.48 12.07 13.52
C SER A 16 3.65 12.37 14.77
N LYS A 17 4.16 13.21 15.67
CA LYS A 17 3.45 13.63 16.86
C LYS A 17 2.23 14.49 16.53
N ALA A 18 2.37 15.43 15.60
CA ALA A 18 1.29 16.31 15.16
C ALA A 18 0.18 15.58 14.36
N PHE A 19 0.47 14.43 13.79
CA PHE A 19 -0.48 13.66 12.95
C PHE A 19 -1.79 13.32 13.68
N LYS A 20 -1.71 13.02 14.97
CA LYS A 20 -2.87 12.61 15.78
C LYS A 20 -3.65 13.77 16.37
N ASP A 21 -2.95 14.82 16.80
CA ASP A 21 -3.48 15.79 17.73
C ASP A 21 -3.55 17.21 17.17
N ASP A 22 -2.83 17.52 16.08
CA ASP A 22 -2.71 18.89 15.53
C ASP A 22 -2.53 18.85 14.00
N ARG A 23 -3.63 18.82 13.29
CA ARG A 23 -3.65 18.76 11.83
C ARG A 23 -2.95 19.95 11.17
N ALA A 24 -3.17 21.16 11.69
CA ALA A 24 -2.55 22.37 11.12
C ALA A 24 -1.02 22.33 11.26
N ARG A 25 -0.52 21.88 12.42
CA ARG A 25 0.92 21.68 12.63
C ARG A 25 1.47 20.57 11.72
N TYR A 26 0.76 19.45 11.58
CA TYR A 26 1.15 18.39 10.66
C TYR A 26 1.33 18.91 9.23
N ASP A 27 0.34 19.66 8.74
CA ASP A 27 0.35 20.22 7.38
C ASP A 27 1.49 21.24 7.21
N SER A 28 1.77 22.09 8.22
CA SER A 28 2.89 23.04 8.20
C SER A 28 4.27 22.36 8.19
N LEU A 29 4.40 21.19 8.84
CA LEU A 29 5.64 20.43 8.89
C LEU A 29 5.87 19.58 7.63
N THR A 30 4.85 19.33 6.83
CA THR A 30 4.94 18.46 5.64
C THR A 30 5.94 18.97 4.59
N PRO A 31 5.97 20.25 4.18
CA PRO A 31 7.00 20.77 3.27
C PRO A 31 8.42 20.67 3.83
N LEU A 32 8.58 20.96 5.13
CA LEU A 32 9.88 20.86 5.81
C LEU A 32 10.36 19.40 5.89
N TYR A 33 9.43 18.48 6.13
CA TYR A 33 9.73 17.04 6.09
C TYR A 33 10.19 16.63 4.69
N GLN A 34 9.47 17.04 3.64
CA GLN A 34 9.83 16.68 2.27
C GLN A 34 11.20 17.24 1.86
N GLU A 35 11.50 18.49 2.21
CA GLU A 35 12.82 19.08 2.00
C GLU A 35 13.94 18.30 2.72
N ALA A 36 13.72 17.98 4.01
CA ALA A 36 14.69 17.24 4.80
C ALA A 36 14.88 15.79 4.30
N TYR A 37 13.79 15.16 3.83
CA TYR A 37 13.80 13.84 3.23
C TYR A 37 14.63 13.79 1.93
N ASN A 38 14.42 14.77 1.04
CA ASN A 38 15.23 14.88 -0.18
C ASN A 38 16.71 15.14 0.13
N LYS A 39 17.00 16.06 1.06
CA LYS A 39 18.38 16.34 1.48
C LYS A 39 19.06 15.14 2.11
N LEU A 40 18.32 14.29 2.83
CA LEU A 40 18.86 13.05 3.39
C LEU A 40 19.27 12.08 2.27
N PHE A 41 18.41 11.92 1.27
CA PHE A 41 18.71 11.07 0.12
C PHE A 41 19.95 11.57 -0.63
N ASP A 42 19.97 12.85 -1.03
CA ASP A 42 21.08 13.44 -1.77
C ASP A 42 22.39 13.30 -0.98
N TYR A 43 22.34 13.48 0.34
CA TYR A 43 23.49 13.28 1.20
C TYR A 43 24.00 11.83 1.17
N ILE A 44 23.10 10.84 1.33
CA ILE A 44 23.49 9.43 1.36
C ILE A 44 24.14 9.01 0.02
N VAL A 45 23.53 9.38 -1.11
CA VAL A 45 24.06 8.99 -2.43
C VAL A 45 25.31 9.79 -2.83
N SER A 46 25.55 10.96 -2.23
CA SER A 46 26.75 11.77 -2.47
C SER A 46 27.95 11.39 -1.63
N LEU A 47 27.80 10.48 -0.67
CA LEU A 47 28.91 10.05 0.17
C LEU A 47 30.02 9.40 -0.66
N PRO A 48 31.29 9.76 -0.44
CA PRO A 48 32.42 9.10 -1.11
C PRO A 48 32.34 7.58 -0.90
N GLY A 49 32.45 6.82 -1.98
CA GLY A 49 32.35 5.36 -1.94
C GLY A 49 30.95 4.83 -1.71
N CYS A 50 29.88 5.63 -1.79
CA CYS A 50 28.49 5.15 -1.65
C CYS A 50 28.20 4.02 -2.65
N ALA A 51 28.66 4.14 -3.89
CA ALA A 51 28.46 3.13 -4.92
C ALA A 51 29.00 1.74 -4.57
N THR A 52 30.04 1.66 -3.73
CA THR A 52 30.70 0.41 -3.29
C THR A 52 30.51 0.13 -1.79
N SER A 53 29.79 1.01 -1.09
CA SER A 53 29.59 0.91 0.36
C SER A 53 28.69 -0.27 0.71
N GLN A 54 29.15 -1.15 1.60
CA GLN A 54 28.33 -2.26 2.13
C GLN A 54 27.21 -1.78 3.06
N VAL A 55 27.25 -0.54 3.53
CA VAL A 55 26.31 0.03 4.51
C VAL A 55 25.28 0.95 3.84
N ALA A 56 25.62 1.63 2.74
CA ALA A 56 24.71 2.55 2.06
C ALA A 56 23.37 1.92 1.65
N PRO A 57 23.32 0.67 1.14
CA PRO A 57 22.07 0.00 0.81
C PRO A 57 21.12 -0.17 2.01
N HIS A 58 21.66 -0.40 3.22
CA HIS A 58 20.86 -0.46 4.44
C HIS A 58 20.11 0.87 4.69
N TYR A 59 20.80 2.01 4.58
CA TYR A 59 20.14 3.32 4.74
C TYR A 59 19.13 3.61 3.63
N VAL A 60 19.41 3.20 2.40
CA VAL A 60 18.45 3.31 1.30
C VAL A 60 17.20 2.48 1.59
N TRP A 61 17.38 1.25 2.05
CA TRP A 61 16.28 0.39 2.47
C TRP A 61 15.47 1.00 3.62
N GLU A 62 16.14 1.42 4.68
CA GLU A 62 15.49 1.92 5.90
C GLU A 62 14.65 3.18 5.65
N TYR A 63 15.15 4.10 4.82
CA TYR A 63 14.52 5.42 4.67
C TYR A 63 13.71 5.60 3.39
N PHE A 64 13.98 4.83 2.33
CA PHE A 64 13.43 5.07 1.00
C PHE A 64 12.78 3.85 0.35
N ALA A 65 12.50 2.79 1.11
CA ALA A 65 11.92 1.55 0.58
C ALA A 65 10.56 1.74 -0.13
N GLU A 66 9.82 2.79 0.22
CA GLU A 66 8.52 3.12 -0.36
C GLU A 66 8.59 4.20 -1.47
N ASP A 67 9.77 4.79 -1.68
CA ASP A 67 9.98 5.83 -2.69
C ASP A 67 10.63 5.21 -3.93
N LEU A 68 9.79 4.88 -4.92
CA LEU A 68 10.22 4.20 -6.16
C LEU A 68 11.31 4.96 -6.92
N ASP A 69 11.21 6.29 -6.99
CA ASP A 69 12.17 7.11 -7.72
C ASP A 69 13.53 7.11 -7.02
N LYS A 70 13.54 7.31 -5.71
CA LYS A 70 14.78 7.29 -4.91
C LYS A 70 15.39 5.90 -4.88
N MET A 71 14.56 4.86 -4.70
CA MET A 71 15.03 3.48 -4.74
C MET A 71 15.66 3.15 -6.10
N GLY A 72 14.99 3.49 -7.20
CA GLY A 72 15.53 3.27 -8.55
C GLY A 72 16.84 4.00 -8.80
N LYS A 73 16.95 5.26 -8.40
CA LYS A 73 18.19 6.05 -8.50
C LYS A 73 19.34 5.44 -7.68
N ALA A 74 19.06 5.02 -6.44
CA ALA A 74 20.06 4.38 -5.60
C ALA A 74 20.55 3.05 -6.20
N LEU A 75 19.61 2.19 -6.66
CA LEU A 75 19.94 0.91 -7.28
C LEU A 75 20.80 1.07 -8.56
N ALA A 76 20.52 2.10 -9.36
CA ALA A 76 21.33 2.41 -10.56
C ALA A 76 22.71 2.94 -10.22
N GLY A 77 22.91 3.54 -9.04
CA GLY A 77 24.18 4.08 -8.58
C GLY A 77 25.08 3.07 -7.87
N PHE A 78 24.57 1.90 -7.47
CA PHE A 78 25.35 0.89 -6.79
C PHE A 78 26.22 0.08 -7.77
N ASP A 79 27.48 -0.15 -7.39
CA ASP A 79 28.42 -0.97 -8.16
C ASP A 79 28.04 -2.45 -8.16
N ALA A 80 28.43 -3.16 -9.21
CA ALA A 80 28.16 -4.59 -9.35
C ALA A 80 28.75 -5.46 -8.22
N SER A 81 29.81 -4.98 -7.54
CA SER A 81 30.38 -5.66 -6.36
C SER A 81 29.39 -5.78 -5.20
N LEU A 82 28.32 -4.97 -5.18
CA LEU A 82 27.26 -5.03 -4.18
C LEU A 82 26.11 -5.98 -4.52
N ASN A 83 26.16 -6.70 -5.64
CA ASN A 83 25.08 -7.61 -6.03
C ASN A 83 24.83 -8.75 -5.01
N SER A 84 25.84 -9.11 -4.22
CA SER A 84 25.73 -10.08 -3.11
C SER A 84 25.31 -9.45 -1.78
N ASN A 85 25.17 -8.14 -1.71
CA ASN A 85 24.72 -7.44 -0.50
C ASN A 85 23.21 -7.69 -0.29
N VAL A 86 22.83 -8.17 0.89
CA VAL A 86 21.45 -8.53 1.22
C VAL A 86 20.50 -7.33 1.06
N PHE A 87 20.88 -6.14 1.47
CA PHE A 87 20.05 -4.95 1.35
C PHE A 87 19.88 -4.49 -0.10
N VAL A 88 20.88 -4.68 -0.96
CA VAL A 88 20.73 -4.42 -2.41
C VAL A 88 19.72 -5.39 -3.01
N ALA A 89 19.79 -6.67 -2.64
CA ALA A 89 18.84 -7.68 -3.10
C ALA A 89 17.42 -7.36 -2.64
N GLU A 90 17.23 -6.99 -1.36
CA GLU A 90 15.94 -6.59 -0.79
C GLU A 90 15.40 -5.30 -1.44
N CYS A 91 16.24 -4.29 -1.64
CA CYS A 91 15.87 -3.06 -2.35
C CYS A 91 15.38 -3.37 -3.77
N ARG A 92 16.10 -4.24 -4.49
CA ARG A 92 15.75 -4.61 -5.87
C ARG A 92 14.45 -5.39 -5.94
N ASP A 93 14.28 -6.40 -5.09
CA ASP A 93 13.05 -7.19 -5.01
C ASP A 93 11.84 -6.33 -4.68
N ASN A 94 11.98 -5.47 -3.66
CA ASN A 94 10.93 -4.54 -3.27
C ASN A 94 10.58 -3.55 -4.41
N TRP A 95 11.58 -2.99 -5.07
CA TRP A 95 11.39 -2.04 -6.17
C TRP A 95 10.67 -2.68 -7.36
N GLU A 96 11.06 -3.90 -7.73
CA GLU A 96 10.39 -4.64 -8.82
C GLU A 96 8.95 -5.01 -8.49
N LYS A 97 8.67 -5.42 -7.24
CA LYS A 97 7.30 -5.70 -6.78
C LYS A 97 6.45 -4.43 -6.70
N GLU A 98 7.00 -3.36 -6.16
CA GLU A 98 6.32 -2.08 -6.01
C GLU A 98 5.94 -1.47 -7.37
N LYS A 99 6.80 -1.59 -8.38
CA LYS A 99 6.51 -1.14 -9.76
C LYS A 99 5.29 -1.84 -10.36
N LYS A 100 5.09 -3.13 -10.07
CA LYS A 100 3.99 -3.93 -10.62
C LYS A 100 2.62 -3.54 -10.08
N VAL A 101 2.56 -2.83 -8.97
CA VAL A 101 1.31 -2.44 -8.31
C VAL A 101 1.02 -0.93 -8.37
N GLN A 102 1.73 -0.22 -9.26
CA GLN A 102 1.49 1.22 -9.48
C GLN A 102 0.27 1.46 -10.39
N PRO A 103 -0.35 2.64 -10.30
CA PRO A 103 -1.39 3.04 -11.25
C PRO A 103 -0.93 2.87 -12.71
N GLY A 104 -1.84 2.34 -13.54
CA GLY A 104 -1.59 1.98 -14.94
C GLY A 104 -1.09 0.55 -15.17
N GLN A 105 -0.62 -0.15 -14.13
CA GLN A 105 -0.22 -1.55 -14.24
C GLN A 105 -1.43 -2.49 -14.25
N PRO A 106 -1.35 -3.65 -14.96
CA PRO A 106 -2.38 -4.68 -14.88
C PRO A 106 -2.56 -5.16 -13.44
N ALA A 107 -3.80 -5.23 -12.96
CA ALA A 107 -4.11 -5.87 -11.70
C ALA A 107 -3.87 -7.38 -11.80
N TYR A 108 -3.27 -7.96 -10.77
CA TYR A 108 -3.11 -9.41 -10.67
C TYR A 108 -4.48 -10.08 -10.61
N ASP A 109 -4.73 -11.02 -11.53
CA ASP A 109 -5.99 -11.80 -11.53
C ASP A 109 -5.94 -12.86 -10.43
N PHE A 110 -7.03 -13.00 -9.69
CA PHE A 110 -7.14 -13.97 -8.61
C PHE A 110 -8.48 -14.72 -8.68
N THR A 111 -8.49 -15.90 -8.08
CA THR A 111 -9.69 -16.70 -7.86
C THR A 111 -9.75 -17.07 -6.39
N LEU A 112 -10.74 -16.56 -5.66
CA LEU A 112 -10.95 -16.77 -4.23
C LEU A 112 -12.40 -17.12 -3.95
N SER A 113 -12.66 -17.76 -2.79
CA SER A 113 -14.00 -18.11 -2.35
C SER A 113 -14.42 -17.32 -1.12
N ASP A 114 -15.73 -17.07 -0.98
CA ASP A 114 -16.32 -16.59 0.26
C ASP A 114 -16.55 -17.74 1.27
N ILE A 115 -17.12 -17.40 2.43
CA ILE A 115 -17.36 -18.37 3.51
C ILE A 115 -18.35 -19.48 3.12
N ASP A 116 -19.24 -19.22 2.15
CA ASP A 116 -20.25 -20.15 1.63
C ASP A 116 -19.70 -21.00 0.47
N GLY A 117 -18.43 -20.79 0.09
CA GLY A 117 -17.77 -21.51 -0.99
C GLY A 117 -18.07 -20.98 -2.39
N LYS A 118 -18.76 -19.84 -2.51
CA LYS A 118 -18.95 -19.20 -3.81
C LYS A 118 -17.65 -18.61 -4.30
N VAL A 119 -17.27 -19.00 -5.52
CA VAL A 119 -16.03 -18.61 -6.18
C VAL A 119 -16.19 -17.28 -6.90
N TYR A 120 -15.17 -16.41 -6.76
CA TYR A 120 -15.08 -15.14 -7.45
C TYR A 120 -13.72 -15.04 -8.14
N LYS A 121 -13.73 -14.67 -9.40
CA LYS A 121 -12.53 -14.38 -10.18
C LYS A 121 -12.53 -12.90 -10.57
N LEU A 122 -11.42 -12.20 -10.35
CA LEU A 122 -11.34 -10.76 -10.62
C LEU A 122 -11.64 -10.43 -12.09
N SER A 123 -11.13 -11.24 -13.02
CA SER A 123 -11.33 -11.02 -14.46
C SER A 123 -12.78 -11.17 -14.93
N ASP A 124 -13.68 -11.78 -14.14
CA ASP A 124 -15.10 -11.87 -14.46
C ASP A 124 -15.82 -10.51 -14.33
N PHE A 125 -15.14 -9.54 -13.73
CA PHE A 125 -15.65 -8.18 -13.54
C PHE A 125 -15.08 -7.15 -14.52
N ARG A 126 -14.47 -7.61 -15.63
CA ARG A 126 -14.08 -6.71 -16.72
C ARG A 126 -15.28 -5.89 -17.21
N GLY A 127 -15.03 -4.63 -17.55
CA GLY A 127 -16.08 -3.65 -17.86
C GLY A 127 -16.65 -2.91 -16.64
N LYS A 128 -16.21 -3.27 -15.42
CA LYS A 128 -16.61 -2.60 -14.17
C LYS A 128 -15.40 -2.04 -13.44
N TYR A 129 -15.60 -0.98 -12.68
CA TYR A 129 -14.65 -0.58 -11.64
C TYR A 129 -14.70 -1.58 -10.49
N VAL A 130 -13.55 -1.98 -9.97
CA VAL A 130 -13.47 -2.93 -8.86
C VAL A 130 -12.65 -2.32 -7.72
N LEU A 131 -13.25 -2.19 -6.54
CA LEU A 131 -12.53 -1.85 -5.32
C LEU A 131 -12.16 -3.14 -4.59
N ILE A 132 -10.88 -3.30 -4.28
CA ILE A 132 -10.34 -4.42 -3.50
C ILE A 132 -9.78 -3.84 -2.22
N GLU A 133 -10.33 -4.25 -1.08
CA GLU A 133 -9.78 -3.97 0.24
C GLU A 133 -9.12 -5.23 0.80
N PHE A 134 -7.90 -5.11 1.30
CA PHE A 134 -7.25 -6.14 2.13
C PHE A 134 -7.47 -5.78 3.59
N SER A 135 -8.07 -6.70 4.35
CA SER A 135 -8.52 -6.51 5.72
C SER A 135 -8.36 -7.79 6.54
N ALA A 136 -8.49 -7.73 7.87
CA ALA A 136 -8.50 -8.90 8.74
C ALA A 136 -9.29 -8.63 10.03
N SER A 137 -9.75 -9.71 10.68
CA SER A 137 -10.49 -9.65 11.95
C SER A 137 -9.73 -8.96 13.08
N TRP A 138 -8.41 -9.09 13.10
CA TRP A 138 -7.51 -8.49 14.10
C TRP A 138 -7.10 -7.04 13.78
N CYS A 139 -7.49 -6.51 12.60
CA CYS A 139 -7.07 -5.18 12.13
C CYS A 139 -8.00 -4.07 12.63
N GLY A 140 -7.65 -3.44 13.74
CA GLY A 140 -8.44 -2.32 14.28
C GLY A 140 -8.58 -1.12 13.34
N TRP A 141 -7.53 -0.82 12.55
CA TRP A 141 -7.57 0.25 11.54
C TRP A 141 -8.51 -0.07 10.38
N CYS A 142 -8.61 -1.34 9.99
CA CYS A 142 -9.55 -1.77 8.94
C CYS A 142 -11.00 -1.55 9.37
N LYS A 143 -11.29 -1.80 10.65
CA LYS A 143 -12.64 -1.56 11.22
C LYS A 143 -13.04 -0.10 11.15
N LEU A 144 -12.11 0.83 11.25
CA LEU A 144 -12.35 2.26 11.10
C LEU A 144 -12.61 2.68 9.65
N GLU A 145 -12.24 1.87 8.65
CA GLU A 145 -12.56 2.12 7.23
C GLU A 145 -13.97 1.66 6.85
N ILE A 146 -14.57 0.71 7.58
CA ILE A 146 -15.88 0.11 7.25
C ILE A 146 -16.99 1.15 7.01
N PRO A 147 -17.16 2.21 7.82
CA PRO A 147 -18.18 3.23 7.56
C PRO A 147 -18.01 3.93 6.21
N TYR A 148 -16.75 4.22 5.83
CA TYR A 148 -16.42 4.87 4.56
C TYR A 148 -16.65 3.92 3.37
N LEU A 149 -16.28 2.65 3.52
CA LEU A 149 -16.54 1.61 2.52
C LEU A 149 -18.04 1.38 2.32
N LYS A 150 -18.83 1.36 3.38
CA LYS A 150 -20.31 1.30 3.28
C LYS A 150 -20.88 2.53 2.55
N THR A 151 -20.33 3.71 2.78
CA THR A 151 -20.70 4.94 2.04
C THR A 151 -20.37 4.80 0.56
N VAL A 152 -19.18 4.29 0.20
CA VAL A 152 -18.81 4.00 -1.20
C VAL A 152 -19.80 3.01 -1.82
N TYR A 153 -20.11 1.92 -1.13
CA TYR A 153 -21.06 0.92 -1.61
C TYR A 153 -22.43 1.55 -1.93
N GLU A 154 -23.00 2.31 -1.00
CA GLU A 154 -24.29 2.96 -1.23
C GLU A 154 -24.24 3.98 -2.38
N ASN A 155 -23.18 4.77 -2.51
CA ASN A 155 -23.00 5.76 -3.57
C ASN A 155 -22.81 5.12 -4.96
N THR A 156 -22.38 3.86 -5.02
CA THR A 156 -22.10 3.14 -6.27
C THR A 156 -23.14 2.08 -6.61
N LYS A 157 -24.16 1.92 -5.79
CA LYS A 157 -25.28 0.99 -6.01
C LYS A 157 -25.95 1.21 -7.36
N GLY A 158 -26.10 0.17 -8.16
CA GLY A 158 -26.68 0.24 -9.50
C GLY A 158 -25.75 0.81 -10.57
N LYS A 159 -24.51 1.18 -10.23
CA LYS A 159 -23.49 1.64 -11.16
C LYS A 159 -22.58 0.47 -11.58
N ASN A 160 -21.73 0.73 -12.56
CA ASN A 160 -20.74 -0.23 -13.05
C ASN A 160 -19.55 -0.35 -12.07
N PHE A 161 -19.86 -0.74 -10.82
CA PHE A 161 -18.91 -0.80 -9.72
C PHE A 161 -19.16 -2.05 -8.87
N VAL A 162 -18.10 -2.70 -8.44
CA VAL A 162 -18.12 -3.82 -7.49
C VAL A 162 -17.08 -3.66 -6.41
N MET A 163 -17.29 -4.28 -5.28
CA MET A 163 -16.38 -4.26 -4.14
C MET A 163 -16.07 -5.68 -3.70
N PHE A 164 -14.86 -5.89 -3.21
CA PHE A 164 -14.39 -7.10 -2.55
C PHE A 164 -13.59 -6.72 -1.31
N THR A 165 -13.74 -7.50 -0.25
CA THR A 165 -12.75 -7.56 0.82
C THR A 165 -11.99 -8.89 0.70
N VAL A 166 -10.66 -8.82 0.54
CA VAL A 166 -9.76 -9.96 0.66
C VAL A 166 -9.35 -10.06 2.13
N ASN A 167 -9.89 -11.05 2.80
CA ASN A 167 -9.61 -11.26 4.22
C ASN A 167 -8.26 -11.96 4.41
N MET A 168 -7.45 -11.41 5.32
CA MET A 168 -6.06 -11.79 5.59
C MET A 168 -5.93 -12.63 6.87
N ASP A 169 -7.01 -13.25 7.37
CA ASP A 169 -6.92 -14.20 8.47
C ASP A 169 -6.35 -15.54 7.99
N GLU A 170 -5.60 -16.21 8.85
CA GLU A 170 -5.13 -17.59 8.65
C GLU A 170 -6.09 -18.59 9.29
N ASP A 171 -6.97 -18.10 10.15
CA ASP A 171 -7.94 -18.88 10.92
C ASP A 171 -9.34 -18.70 10.35
N ARG A 172 -9.92 -19.79 9.85
CA ARG A 172 -11.25 -19.79 9.24
C ARG A 172 -12.35 -19.35 10.22
N GLU A 173 -12.29 -19.76 11.48
CA GLU A 173 -13.32 -19.41 12.47
C GLU A 173 -13.31 -17.91 12.78
N LYS A 174 -12.13 -17.30 12.84
CA LYS A 174 -11.99 -15.85 13.02
C LYS A 174 -12.54 -15.09 11.83
N TRP A 175 -12.21 -15.52 10.60
CA TRP A 175 -12.76 -14.96 9.38
C TRP A 175 -14.29 -15.05 9.34
N GLU A 176 -14.87 -16.24 9.59
CA GLU A 176 -16.33 -16.44 9.59
C GLU A 176 -17.04 -15.59 10.65
N LYS A 177 -16.43 -15.45 11.84
CA LYS A 177 -16.94 -14.57 12.89
C LYS A 177 -16.94 -13.11 12.45
N ASP A 178 -15.85 -12.63 11.86
CA ASP A 178 -15.70 -11.25 11.38
C ASP A 178 -16.74 -10.94 10.28
N VAL A 179 -16.92 -11.85 9.31
CA VAL A 179 -17.91 -11.71 8.24
C VAL A 179 -19.34 -11.60 8.82
N LYS A 180 -19.68 -12.43 9.81
CA LYS A 180 -20.99 -12.39 10.48
C LYS A 180 -21.19 -11.13 11.32
N GLU A 181 -20.13 -10.65 12.01
CA GLU A 181 -20.17 -9.46 12.87
C GLU A 181 -20.44 -8.19 12.06
N TYR A 182 -19.68 -7.99 10.95
CA TYR A 182 -19.78 -6.75 10.18
C TYR A 182 -20.83 -6.79 9.08
N ASN A 183 -21.28 -7.97 8.68
CA ASN A 183 -22.33 -8.20 7.68
C ASN A 183 -22.19 -7.24 6.50
N LEU A 184 -21.03 -7.30 5.82
CA LEU A 184 -20.72 -6.42 4.70
C LEU A 184 -21.60 -6.77 3.50
N PRO A 185 -22.16 -5.77 2.77
CA PRO A 185 -23.07 -6.03 1.65
C PRO A 185 -22.34 -6.42 0.34
N TRP A 186 -21.05 -6.69 0.39
CA TRP A 186 -20.21 -7.16 -0.71
C TRP A 186 -19.45 -8.43 -0.31
N PRO A 187 -18.92 -9.21 -1.28
CA PRO A 187 -18.18 -10.42 -1.00
C PRO A 187 -16.93 -10.19 -0.15
N VAL A 188 -16.75 -11.03 0.88
CA VAL A 188 -15.53 -11.15 1.66
C VAL A 188 -14.92 -12.51 1.34
N VAL A 189 -13.77 -12.50 0.68
CA VAL A 189 -13.10 -13.70 0.16
C VAL A 189 -11.74 -13.91 0.83
N SER A 190 -11.24 -15.15 0.88
CA SER A 190 -9.95 -15.44 1.49
C SER A 190 -9.27 -16.68 0.89
N ASP A 191 -7.95 -16.74 0.98
CA ASP A 191 -7.16 -17.96 0.80
C ASP A 191 -6.60 -18.52 2.13
N LEU A 192 -6.92 -17.87 3.24
CA LEU A 192 -6.43 -18.19 4.59
C LEU A 192 -4.90 -18.26 4.72
N LYS A 193 -4.20 -17.43 3.95
CA LYS A 193 -2.72 -17.44 3.91
C LYS A 193 -2.10 -16.09 4.33
N ALA A 194 -2.90 -15.16 4.80
CA ALA A 194 -2.45 -13.82 5.21
C ALA A 194 -1.47 -13.20 4.20
N TYR A 195 -0.34 -12.68 4.69
CA TYR A 195 0.69 -12.08 3.84
C TYR A 195 1.47 -13.08 2.97
N SER A 196 1.41 -14.39 3.28
CA SER A 196 2.08 -15.45 2.50
C SER A 196 1.27 -15.89 1.28
N GLY A 197 0.00 -15.51 1.21
CA GLY A 197 -0.90 -15.85 0.10
C GLY A 197 -0.50 -15.19 -1.22
N PRO A 198 -0.70 -15.89 -2.35
CA PRO A 198 -0.31 -15.36 -3.66
C PRO A 198 -1.01 -14.04 -4.01
N VAL A 199 -2.23 -13.82 -3.54
CA VAL A 199 -2.96 -12.57 -3.79
C VAL A 199 -2.28 -11.41 -3.05
N ALA A 200 -2.01 -11.55 -1.76
CA ALA A 200 -1.32 -10.54 -0.96
C ALA A 200 0.10 -10.25 -1.51
N GLN A 201 0.83 -11.31 -1.90
CA GLN A 201 2.18 -11.18 -2.46
C GLN A 201 2.18 -10.44 -3.81
N ASN A 202 1.26 -10.76 -4.72
CA ASN A 202 1.20 -10.12 -6.04
C ASN A 202 0.65 -8.69 -5.99
N TYR A 203 -0.19 -8.36 -5.02
CA TYR A 203 -0.58 -6.97 -4.72
C TYR A 203 0.42 -6.26 -3.80
N HIS A 204 1.53 -6.90 -3.46
CA HIS A 204 2.58 -6.34 -2.62
C HIS A 204 2.04 -5.71 -1.33
N VAL A 205 1.10 -6.41 -0.67
CA VAL A 205 0.47 -5.96 0.57
C VAL A 205 1.46 -6.09 1.72
N LYS A 206 1.93 -4.97 2.24
CA LYS A 206 2.88 -4.88 3.37
C LYS A 206 2.19 -4.57 4.70
N GLY A 207 0.99 -4.07 4.63
CA GLY A 207 0.19 -3.68 5.80
C GLY A 207 -1.27 -3.50 5.41
N ILE A 208 -2.15 -3.62 6.38
CA ILE A 208 -3.60 -3.45 6.19
C ILE A 208 -4.16 -2.37 7.13
N PRO A 209 -5.25 -1.69 6.72
CA PRO A 209 -5.97 -1.88 5.47
C PRO A 209 -5.12 -1.47 4.25
N MET A 210 -5.28 -2.15 3.10
CA MET A 210 -4.75 -1.74 1.81
C MET A 210 -5.88 -1.78 0.80
N ILE A 211 -6.04 -0.69 0.04
CA ILE A 211 -7.14 -0.55 -0.91
C ILE A 211 -6.59 -0.30 -2.31
N TYR A 212 -7.09 -1.07 -3.27
CA TYR A 212 -6.83 -0.89 -4.70
C TYR A 212 -8.13 -0.57 -5.42
N LEU A 213 -8.07 0.34 -6.37
CA LEU A 213 -9.14 0.59 -7.31
C LEU A 213 -8.67 0.18 -8.71
N ILE A 214 -9.45 -0.68 -9.35
CA ILE A 214 -9.17 -1.27 -10.66
C ILE A 214 -10.16 -0.67 -11.66
N ASP A 215 -9.68 -0.28 -12.84
CA ASP A 215 -10.50 0.23 -13.93
C ASP A 215 -11.23 -0.89 -14.71
N PRO A 216 -12.18 -0.55 -15.61
CA PRO A 216 -12.89 -1.54 -16.41
C PRO A 216 -12.01 -2.40 -17.30
N GLU A 217 -10.84 -1.93 -17.69
CA GLU A 217 -9.83 -2.63 -18.50
C GLU A 217 -8.99 -3.60 -17.65
N GLY A 218 -9.12 -3.52 -16.32
CA GLY A 218 -8.39 -4.36 -15.35
C GLY A 218 -7.03 -3.84 -14.98
N LYS A 219 -6.80 -2.53 -15.08
CA LYS A 219 -5.57 -1.89 -14.61
C LYS A 219 -5.79 -1.24 -13.24
N ILE A 220 -4.77 -1.19 -12.45
CA ILE A 220 -4.76 -0.45 -11.20
C ILE A 220 -4.91 1.03 -11.53
N MET A 221 -5.96 1.65 -11.03
CA MET A 221 -6.28 3.06 -11.23
C MET A 221 -5.76 3.92 -10.07
N ALA A 222 -5.90 3.40 -8.85
CA ALA A 222 -5.40 4.01 -7.64
C ALA A 222 -5.14 2.95 -6.58
N ARG A 223 -4.30 3.31 -5.61
CA ARG A 223 -4.00 2.47 -4.44
C ARG A 223 -3.92 3.32 -3.18
N ASP A 224 -4.02 2.67 -2.04
CA ASP A 224 -3.95 3.28 -0.70
C ASP A 224 -4.97 4.42 -0.48
N LEU A 225 -6.12 4.32 -1.15
CA LEU A 225 -7.24 5.23 -0.93
C LEU A 225 -7.83 5.00 0.46
N ARG A 226 -8.17 6.11 1.17
CA ARG A 226 -8.68 6.04 2.54
C ARG A 226 -9.79 7.06 2.75
N ARG A 227 -10.78 6.69 3.57
CA ARG A 227 -11.77 7.58 4.18
C ARG A 227 -12.43 8.53 3.16
N GLU A 228 -12.59 9.80 3.54
CA GLU A 228 -13.22 10.84 2.71
C GLU A 228 -12.55 11.01 1.33
N PRO A 229 -11.21 11.07 1.21
CA PRO A 229 -10.55 11.14 -0.10
C PRO A 229 -10.90 9.99 -1.03
N MET A 230 -11.10 8.76 -0.50
CA MET A 230 -11.57 7.60 -1.27
C MET A 230 -12.98 7.84 -1.82
N ILE A 231 -13.90 8.29 -0.97
CA ILE A 231 -15.28 8.58 -1.35
C ILE A 231 -15.33 9.65 -2.44
N GLU A 232 -14.57 10.73 -2.25
CA GLU A 232 -14.49 11.83 -3.23
C GLU A 232 -13.95 11.36 -4.58
N TYR A 233 -12.87 10.56 -4.55
CA TYR A 233 -12.24 10.02 -5.75
C TYR A 233 -13.23 9.15 -6.54
N ILE A 234 -13.90 8.21 -5.88
CA ILE A 234 -14.83 7.28 -6.50
C ILE A 234 -16.08 8.01 -7.01
N ASN A 235 -16.61 8.97 -6.26
CA ASN A 235 -17.76 9.75 -6.69
C ASN A 235 -17.50 10.56 -7.98
N LYS A 236 -16.26 10.97 -8.24
CA LYS A 236 -15.88 11.67 -9.48
C LYS A 236 -15.95 10.77 -10.73
N LEU A 237 -15.86 9.45 -10.58
CA LEU A 237 -15.93 8.50 -11.70
C LEU A 237 -17.34 8.43 -12.32
N PHE A 238 -18.36 8.86 -11.60
CA PHE A 238 -19.77 8.71 -11.97
C PHE A 238 -20.51 10.05 -12.08
N LYS A 239 -19.77 11.14 -12.17
CA LYS A 239 -20.28 12.46 -12.54
C LYS A 239 -20.21 12.64 -14.03
#